data_394e19b0c8051aeba097b44cf927a1e1
#
_entry.id   394e19b0c8051aeba097b44cf927a1e1
#
_cell.length_a   1.000
_cell.length_b   1.000
_cell.length_c   1.000
_cell.angle_alpha   90.00
_cell.angle_beta   90.00
_cell.angle_gamma   90.00
#
_symmetry.space_group_name_H-M   'P 1'
#
loop_
_entity.id
_entity.type
_entity.pdbx_description
1 polymer ?
#
loop_
_entity_poly.entity_id
_entity_poly.type
_entity_poly.pdbx_seq_one_letter_code
_entity_poly.pdbx_strand_id
1 'polypeptide(L)'
;MIGKISGIIEVIGSDSILVDVGGVGYIVNISANTRASLPAIGEKVSLYTDMLVREDSIQLVGFISSLEKEWFGLLTSVQGVGAKAALAILGTVPLKQLSRSISLGNTDYITSAQGVGPKIAKRILLELGQKVLNLNLDVEQKTSSNNLNSNETIDEESGQNVSQNDFGKDIANNQESEAISALVNLGYDKLNSTRVVAKILDESSDLQISEIIRLSLQSMSGE
;
A
#
# COMPACT_ATOMS: atom_id res chain seq x y z
N MET A 1 -6.82 22.45 -6.23
CA MET A 1 -6.90 21.04 -5.79
C MET A 1 -6.34 20.94 -4.38
N ILE A 2 -7.07 20.28 -3.46
CA ILE A 2 -6.65 20.12 -2.06
C ILE A 2 -6.09 18.70 -1.91
N GLY A 3 -4.77 18.57 -1.78
CA GLY A 3 -4.09 17.27 -1.75
C GLY A 3 -3.87 16.67 -0.37
N LYS A 4 -3.89 17.52 0.67
CA LYS A 4 -3.71 17.16 2.08
C LYS A 4 -4.28 18.25 2.97
N ILE A 5 -4.90 17.87 4.08
CA ILE A 5 -5.30 18.80 5.14
C ILE A 5 -4.74 18.33 6.47
N SER A 6 -4.42 19.29 7.35
CA SER A 6 -4.01 19.02 8.73
C SER A 6 -4.71 20.04 9.64
N GLY A 7 -5.43 19.56 10.63
CA GLY A 7 -6.24 20.40 11.51
C GLY A 7 -6.73 19.65 12.73
N ILE A 8 -7.70 20.20 13.42
CA ILE A 8 -8.32 19.64 14.62
C ILE A 8 -9.67 19.05 14.24
N ILE A 9 -9.96 17.84 14.72
CA ILE A 9 -11.27 17.22 14.51
C ILE A 9 -12.30 17.89 15.41
N GLU A 10 -13.35 18.48 14.82
CA GLU A 10 -14.46 19.04 15.57
C GLU A 10 -15.64 18.09 15.66
N VAL A 11 -15.94 17.33 14.59
CA VAL A 11 -17.06 16.40 14.54
C VAL A 11 -16.67 15.14 13.81
N ILE A 12 -17.08 13.99 14.34
CA ILE A 12 -16.99 12.68 13.66
C ILE A 12 -18.41 12.19 13.38
N GLY A 13 -18.79 12.15 12.10
CA GLY A 13 -20.06 11.61 11.62
C GLY A 13 -19.96 10.12 11.26
N SER A 14 -21.00 9.61 10.57
CA SER A 14 -21.04 8.22 10.08
C SER A 14 -20.09 7.97 8.92
N ASP A 15 -20.01 8.91 8.00
CA ASP A 15 -19.32 8.82 6.71
C ASP A 15 -18.49 10.07 6.38
N SER A 16 -18.45 11.04 7.29
CA SER A 16 -17.69 12.28 7.14
C SER A 16 -17.20 12.80 8.48
N ILE A 17 -16.20 13.68 8.43
CA ILE A 17 -15.70 14.44 9.58
C ILE A 17 -15.65 15.93 9.25
N LEU A 18 -15.72 16.76 10.29
CA LEU A 18 -15.43 18.19 10.23
C LEU A 18 -14.04 18.42 10.82
N VAL A 19 -13.15 19.00 10.02
CA VAL A 19 -11.79 19.35 10.42
C VAL A 19 -11.63 20.86 10.35
N ASP A 20 -11.32 21.49 11.48
CA ASP A 20 -10.91 22.90 11.51
C ASP A 20 -9.46 23.05 11.09
N VAL A 21 -9.24 23.84 10.06
CA VAL A 21 -7.89 24.20 9.57
C VAL A 21 -7.75 25.71 9.65
N GLY A 22 -7.32 26.19 10.81
CA GLY A 22 -7.07 27.63 11.03
C GLY A 22 -8.33 28.50 10.96
N GLY A 23 -9.45 28.02 11.45
CA GLY A 23 -10.74 28.75 11.44
C GLY A 23 -11.59 28.45 10.20
N VAL A 24 -11.17 27.56 9.32
CA VAL A 24 -11.97 27.08 8.18
C VAL A 24 -12.34 25.62 8.39
N GLY A 25 -13.65 25.33 8.50
CA GLY A 25 -14.16 23.96 8.65
C GLY A 25 -14.26 23.23 7.32
N TYR A 26 -13.55 22.11 7.19
CA TYR A 26 -13.61 21.21 6.02
C TYR A 26 -14.45 19.98 6.35
N ILE A 27 -15.52 19.75 5.58
CA ILE A 27 -16.26 18.50 5.62
C ILE A 27 -15.55 17.50 4.70
N VAL A 28 -15.07 16.39 5.27
CA VAL A 28 -14.29 15.37 4.57
C VAL A 28 -15.00 14.03 4.64
N ASN A 29 -15.36 13.47 3.50
CA ASN A 29 -15.92 12.11 3.42
C ASN A 29 -14.82 11.08 3.64
N ILE A 30 -15.08 10.06 4.42
CA ILE A 30 -14.09 9.05 4.83
C ILE A 30 -14.65 7.64 4.74
N SER A 31 -13.78 6.66 4.63
CA SER A 31 -14.12 5.24 4.74
C SER A 31 -14.37 4.84 6.20
N ALA A 32 -15.03 3.70 6.42
CA ALA A 32 -15.22 3.16 7.77
C ALA A 32 -13.87 2.78 8.42
N ASN A 33 -12.89 2.29 7.64
CA ASN A 33 -11.54 1.98 8.13
C ASN A 33 -10.79 3.26 8.51
N THR A 34 -10.84 4.31 7.68
CA THR A 34 -10.29 5.63 8.02
C THR A 34 -10.91 6.13 9.32
N ARG A 35 -12.25 6.06 9.46
CA ARG A 35 -12.96 6.48 10.68
C ARG A 35 -12.47 5.74 11.93
N ALA A 36 -12.28 4.42 11.84
CA ALA A 36 -11.81 3.61 12.96
C ALA A 36 -10.36 3.95 13.39
N SER A 37 -9.58 4.55 12.50
CA SER A 37 -8.20 4.95 12.73
C SER A 37 -8.03 6.43 13.13
N LEU A 38 -9.13 7.18 13.26
CA LEU A 38 -9.07 8.59 13.65
C LEU A 38 -8.75 8.75 15.14
N PRO A 39 -8.01 9.82 15.51
CA PRO A 39 -7.89 10.26 16.88
C PRO A 39 -9.23 10.80 17.42
N ALA A 40 -9.30 11.13 18.70
CA ALA A 40 -10.49 11.66 19.34
C ALA A 40 -10.85 13.08 18.84
N ILE A 41 -12.12 13.47 19.07
CA ILE A 41 -12.57 14.85 18.83
C ILE A 41 -11.73 15.80 19.67
N GLY A 42 -11.28 16.91 19.08
CA GLY A 42 -10.38 17.90 19.68
C GLY A 42 -8.89 17.60 19.42
N GLU A 43 -8.55 16.43 18.89
CA GLU A 43 -7.19 16.08 18.57
C GLU A 43 -6.82 16.42 17.12
N LYS A 44 -5.51 16.49 16.87
CA LYS A 44 -4.94 16.84 15.56
C LYS A 44 -4.98 15.63 14.62
N VAL A 45 -5.45 15.87 13.40
CA VAL A 45 -5.46 14.86 12.32
C VAL A 45 -4.75 15.41 11.09
N SER A 46 -4.15 14.51 10.31
CA SER A 46 -3.60 14.81 8.99
C SER A 46 -4.13 13.78 8.00
N LEU A 47 -4.81 14.24 6.94
CA LEU A 47 -5.43 13.39 5.94
C LEU A 47 -4.90 13.73 4.55
N TYR A 48 -4.56 12.72 3.77
CA TYR A 48 -4.44 12.87 2.33
C TYR A 48 -5.84 13.05 1.76
N THR A 49 -6.01 13.98 0.82
CA THR A 49 -7.33 14.30 0.30
C THR A 49 -7.40 14.21 -1.21
N ASP A 50 -8.58 13.92 -1.71
CA ASP A 50 -8.95 14.06 -3.12
C ASP A 50 -10.21 14.91 -3.24
N MET A 51 -10.26 15.79 -4.23
CA MET A 51 -11.37 16.71 -4.43
C MET A 51 -12.16 16.29 -5.66
N LEU A 52 -13.38 15.84 -5.42
CA LEU A 52 -14.32 15.44 -6.47
C LEU A 52 -15.17 16.65 -6.85
N VAL A 53 -14.96 17.14 -8.06
CA VAL A 53 -15.69 18.28 -8.60
C VAL A 53 -16.70 17.76 -9.62
N ARG A 54 -17.98 18.07 -9.42
CA ARG A 54 -19.09 17.82 -10.35
C ARG A 54 -19.77 19.14 -10.64
N GLU A 55 -20.67 19.16 -11.61
CA GLU A 55 -21.42 20.37 -11.98
C GLU A 55 -22.21 20.96 -10.81
N ASP A 56 -22.75 20.10 -9.95
CA ASP A 56 -23.65 20.43 -8.85
C ASP A 56 -23.03 20.30 -7.45
N SER A 57 -21.80 19.76 -7.34
CA SER A 57 -21.22 19.48 -6.03
C SER A 57 -19.69 19.45 -6.04
N ILE A 58 -19.11 19.91 -4.94
CA ILE A 58 -17.69 19.75 -4.62
C ILE A 58 -17.61 18.92 -3.35
N GLN A 59 -16.95 17.76 -3.42
CA GLN A 59 -16.77 16.86 -2.28
C GLN A 59 -15.30 16.65 -2.00
N LEU A 60 -14.91 16.71 -0.73
CA LEU A 60 -13.58 16.35 -0.29
C LEU A 60 -13.61 14.94 0.31
N VAL A 61 -12.72 14.09 -0.13
CA VAL A 61 -12.56 12.72 0.37
C VAL A 61 -11.22 12.63 1.07
N GLY A 62 -11.15 11.99 2.24
CA GLY A 62 -9.96 11.90 3.08
C GLY A 62 -9.53 10.48 3.37
N PHE A 63 -8.20 10.31 3.48
CA PHE A 63 -7.52 9.03 3.68
C PHE A 63 -6.40 9.19 4.70
N ILE A 64 -6.16 8.15 5.52
CA ILE A 64 -5.05 8.16 6.48
C ILE A 64 -3.69 8.02 5.77
N SER A 65 -3.64 7.27 4.67
CA SER A 65 -2.40 7.02 3.93
C SER A 65 -2.50 7.42 2.46
N SER A 66 -1.35 7.71 1.83
CA SER A 66 -1.26 7.94 0.40
C SER A 66 -1.67 6.70 -0.40
N LEU A 67 -1.37 5.51 0.12
CA LEU A 67 -1.75 4.24 -0.51
C LEU A 67 -3.27 4.07 -0.56
N GLU A 68 -4.01 4.42 0.51
CA GLU A 68 -5.47 4.38 0.52
C GLU A 68 -6.05 5.35 -0.53
N LYS A 69 -5.45 6.54 -0.67
CA LYS A 69 -5.81 7.52 -1.72
C LYS A 69 -5.55 6.96 -3.13
N GLU A 70 -4.42 6.30 -3.35
CA GLU A 70 -4.09 5.67 -4.65
C GLU A 70 -5.11 4.58 -5.00
N TRP A 71 -5.46 3.73 -4.04
CA TRP A 71 -6.50 2.72 -4.21
C TRP A 71 -7.88 3.31 -4.52
N PHE A 72 -8.23 4.42 -3.86
CA PHE A 72 -9.46 5.14 -4.18
C PHE A 72 -9.47 5.63 -5.64
N GLY A 73 -8.37 6.20 -6.12
CA GLY A 73 -8.22 6.63 -7.51
C GLY A 73 -8.33 5.46 -8.50
N LEU A 74 -7.73 4.30 -8.18
CA LEU A 74 -7.85 3.10 -9.01
C LEU A 74 -9.28 2.57 -9.06
N LEU A 75 -9.95 2.46 -7.91
CA LEU A 75 -11.34 1.98 -7.84
C LEU A 75 -12.28 2.90 -8.61
N THR A 76 -12.13 4.21 -8.46
CA THR A 76 -12.97 5.19 -9.15
C THR A 76 -12.68 5.31 -10.65
N SER A 77 -11.52 4.84 -11.12
CA SER A 77 -11.22 4.73 -12.56
C SER A 77 -12.00 3.61 -13.26
N VAL A 78 -12.55 2.66 -12.50
CA VAL A 78 -13.35 1.56 -13.03
C VAL A 78 -14.76 2.06 -13.37
N GLN A 79 -15.21 1.83 -14.59
CA GLN A 79 -16.53 2.28 -15.03
C GLN A 79 -17.65 1.67 -14.18
N GLY A 80 -18.49 2.52 -13.58
CA GLY A 80 -19.59 2.11 -12.69
C GLY A 80 -19.20 2.09 -11.20
N VAL A 81 -17.96 2.40 -10.85
CA VAL A 81 -17.52 2.60 -9.47
C VAL A 81 -17.42 4.09 -9.18
N GLY A 82 -18.39 4.62 -8.43
CA GLY A 82 -18.34 6.00 -7.94
C GLY A 82 -17.66 6.10 -6.58
N ALA A 83 -17.45 7.33 -6.10
CA ALA A 83 -16.81 7.60 -4.81
C ALA A 83 -17.45 6.83 -3.64
N LYS A 84 -18.76 6.77 -3.57
CA LYS A 84 -19.48 6.04 -2.50
C LYS A 84 -19.15 4.54 -2.50
N ALA A 85 -19.15 3.91 -3.67
CA ALA A 85 -18.78 2.49 -3.81
C ALA A 85 -17.32 2.25 -3.48
N ALA A 86 -16.42 3.12 -3.94
CA ALA A 86 -14.99 3.02 -3.64
C ALA A 86 -14.71 3.16 -2.13
N LEU A 87 -15.32 4.14 -1.45
CA LEU A 87 -15.22 4.28 0.00
C LEU A 87 -15.81 3.09 0.76
N ALA A 88 -16.93 2.52 0.27
CA ALA A 88 -17.52 1.32 0.87
C ALA A 88 -16.59 0.11 0.74
N ILE A 89 -15.92 -0.08 -0.40
CA ILE A 89 -14.92 -1.15 -0.59
C ILE A 89 -13.74 -0.94 0.39
N LEU A 90 -13.15 0.25 0.42
CA LEU A 90 -12.03 0.59 1.30
C LEU A 90 -12.38 0.51 2.78
N GLY A 91 -13.64 0.76 3.13
CA GLY A 91 -14.14 0.66 4.50
C GLY A 91 -14.44 -0.78 4.94
N THR A 92 -14.65 -1.70 4.01
CA THR A 92 -15.03 -3.09 4.30
C THR A 92 -13.85 -4.05 4.18
N VAL A 93 -12.96 -3.82 3.19
CA VAL A 93 -11.88 -4.74 2.84
C VAL A 93 -10.52 -4.09 3.13
N PRO A 94 -9.67 -4.69 4.00
CA PRO A 94 -8.31 -4.23 4.17
C PRO A 94 -7.52 -4.26 2.84
N LEU A 95 -6.66 -3.26 2.60
CA LEU A 95 -5.96 -3.09 1.31
C LEU A 95 -5.16 -4.33 0.88
N LYS A 96 -4.51 -5.03 1.83
CA LYS A 96 -3.79 -6.29 1.54
C LYS A 96 -4.73 -7.38 1.02
N GLN A 97 -5.93 -7.50 1.61
CA GLN A 97 -6.93 -8.48 1.17
C GLN A 97 -7.55 -8.07 -0.17
N LEU A 98 -7.77 -6.78 -0.40
CA LEU A 98 -8.27 -6.24 -1.66
C LEU A 98 -7.30 -6.54 -2.80
N SER A 99 -6.02 -6.24 -2.62
CA SER A 99 -4.96 -6.56 -3.58
C SER A 99 -4.90 -8.06 -3.88
N ARG A 100 -4.90 -8.89 -2.83
CA ARG A 100 -4.89 -10.35 -2.98
C ARG A 100 -6.13 -10.88 -3.71
N SER A 101 -7.31 -10.35 -3.39
CA SER A 101 -8.57 -10.74 -4.05
C SER A 101 -8.55 -10.44 -5.54
N ILE A 102 -8.01 -9.28 -5.91
CA ILE A 102 -7.87 -8.87 -7.32
C ILE A 102 -6.86 -9.80 -8.02
N SER A 103 -5.72 -10.09 -7.42
CA SER A 103 -4.70 -10.97 -8.00
C SER A 103 -5.18 -12.42 -8.16
N LEU A 104 -6.01 -12.91 -7.25
CA LEU A 104 -6.58 -14.27 -7.29
C LEU A 104 -7.90 -14.37 -8.07
N GLY A 105 -8.46 -13.27 -8.56
CA GLY A 105 -9.74 -13.27 -9.27
C GLY A 105 -10.95 -13.56 -8.36
N ASN A 106 -10.85 -13.35 -7.04
CA ASN A 106 -11.94 -13.62 -6.09
C ASN A 106 -12.80 -12.37 -5.88
N THR A 107 -14.11 -12.48 -6.16
CA THR A 107 -15.08 -11.38 -6.02
C THR A 107 -15.69 -11.24 -4.64
N ASP A 108 -15.59 -12.24 -3.75
CA ASP A 108 -16.39 -12.34 -2.52
C ASP A 108 -16.15 -11.15 -1.57
N TYR A 109 -14.87 -10.78 -1.36
CA TYR A 109 -14.54 -9.63 -0.53
C TYR A 109 -15.03 -8.31 -1.12
N ILE A 110 -15.00 -8.16 -2.46
CA ILE A 110 -15.43 -6.92 -3.12
C ILE A 110 -16.95 -6.80 -3.09
N THR A 111 -17.66 -7.90 -3.26
CA THR A 111 -19.13 -7.93 -3.19
C THR A 111 -19.70 -7.77 -1.78
N SER A 112 -18.88 -7.98 -0.73
CA SER A 112 -19.29 -7.70 0.65
C SER A 112 -19.46 -6.20 0.94
N ALA A 113 -18.87 -5.32 0.11
CA ALA A 113 -19.02 -3.90 0.23
C ALA A 113 -20.41 -3.43 -0.19
N GLN A 114 -21.04 -2.56 0.61
CA GLN A 114 -22.40 -2.07 0.35
C GLN A 114 -22.48 -1.33 -0.99
N GLY A 115 -23.42 -1.70 -1.82
CA GLY A 115 -23.66 -1.08 -3.13
C GLY A 115 -22.75 -1.63 -4.25
N VAL A 116 -21.99 -2.69 -3.99
CA VAL A 116 -21.12 -3.36 -4.98
C VAL A 116 -21.68 -4.73 -5.32
N GLY A 117 -22.31 -4.83 -6.49
CA GLY A 117 -22.86 -6.10 -6.99
C GLY A 117 -21.81 -6.95 -7.75
N PRO A 118 -22.14 -8.23 -8.04
CA PRO A 118 -21.22 -9.15 -8.73
C PRO A 118 -20.73 -8.64 -10.10
N LYS A 119 -21.55 -7.88 -10.81
CA LYS A 119 -21.18 -7.30 -12.12
C LYS A 119 -20.07 -6.26 -11.97
N ILE A 120 -20.18 -5.40 -10.96
CA ILE A 120 -19.15 -4.36 -10.65
C ILE A 120 -17.88 -5.04 -10.13
N ALA A 121 -18.01 -6.02 -9.23
CA ALA A 121 -16.87 -6.75 -8.68
C ALA A 121 -16.04 -7.45 -9.78
N LYS A 122 -16.71 -8.17 -10.71
CA LYS A 122 -16.03 -8.78 -11.87
C LYS A 122 -15.30 -7.74 -12.73
N ARG A 123 -15.90 -6.58 -12.93
CA ARG A 123 -15.29 -5.50 -13.70
C ARG A 123 -14.05 -4.93 -13.01
N ILE A 124 -14.11 -4.73 -11.68
CA ILE A 124 -12.94 -4.33 -10.89
C ILE A 124 -11.79 -5.32 -11.07
N LEU A 125 -12.07 -6.63 -10.99
CA LEU A 125 -11.04 -7.65 -11.20
C LEU A 125 -10.41 -7.58 -12.59
N LEU A 126 -11.22 -7.42 -13.64
CA LEU A 126 -10.73 -7.36 -15.02
C LEU A 126 -9.90 -6.10 -15.31
N GLU A 127 -10.37 -4.93 -14.86
CA GLU A 127 -9.72 -3.65 -15.16
C GLU A 127 -8.51 -3.37 -14.26
N LEU A 128 -8.53 -3.85 -13.00
CA LEU A 128 -7.44 -3.59 -12.05
C LEU A 128 -6.43 -4.72 -11.93
N GLY A 129 -6.73 -5.93 -12.41
CA GLY A 129 -5.84 -7.08 -12.25
C GLY A 129 -4.39 -6.82 -12.68
N GLN A 130 -4.21 -6.20 -13.85
CA GLN A 130 -2.86 -5.83 -14.34
C GLN A 130 -2.25 -4.62 -13.61
N LYS A 131 -3.07 -3.63 -13.20
CA LYS A 131 -2.60 -2.41 -12.54
C LYS A 131 -2.12 -2.69 -11.11
N VAL A 132 -2.78 -3.58 -10.40
CA VAL A 132 -2.46 -3.95 -9.00
C VAL A 132 -1.16 -4.74 -8.90
N LEU A 133 -0.82 -5.55 -9.90
CA LEU A 133 0.48 -6.22 -9.94
C LEU A 133 1.64 -5.21 -9.94
N ASN A 134 1.51 -4.10 -10.64
CA ASN A 134 2.51 -3.04 -10.67
C ASN A 134 2.61 -2.27 -9.35
N LEU A 135 1.47 -2.00 -8.69
CA LEU A 135 1.45 -1.31 -7.39
C LEU A 135 2.09 -2.11 -6.26
N ASN A 136 1.92 -3.43 -6.25
CA ASN A 136 2.56 -4.28 -5.24
C ASN A 136 4.09 -4.27 -5.38
N LEU A 137 4.62 -4.14 -6.59
CA LEU A 137 6.05 -3.99 -6.84
C LEU A 137 6.57 -2.64 -6.31
N ASP A 138 5.79 -1.55 -6.47
CA ASP A 138 6.18 -0.21 -6.01
C ASP A 138 6.10 -0.04 -4.48
N VAL A 139 5.18 -0.75 -3.82
CA VAL A 139 5.03 -0.71 -2.34
C VAL A 139 6.16 -1.48 -1.66
N GLU A 140 6.58 -2.61 -2.20
CA GLU A 140 7.74 -3.35 -1.69
C GLU A 140 9.02 -2.53 -1.84
N GLN A 141 9.19 -1.75 -2.91
CA GLN A 141 10.35 -0.88 -3.11
C GLN A 141 10.34 0.35 -2.19
N LYS A 142 9.19 0.96 -1.91
CA LYS A 142 9.09 2.15 -1.03
C LYS A 142 9.27 1.82 0.45
N THR A 143 8.88 0.63 0.91
CA THR A 143 9.13 0.18 2.29
C THR A 143 10.60 -0.10 2.55
N SER A 144 11.34 -0.56 1.56
CA SER A 144 12.78 -0.79 1.66
C SER A 144 13.60 0.51 1.72
N SER A 145 13.11 1.60 1.12
CA SER A 145 13.82 2.89 1.04
C SER A 145 13.64 3.78 2.30
N ASN A 146 12.58 3.59 3.08
CA ASN A 146 12.30 4.42 4.26
C ASN A 146 13.01 3.97 5.54
N ASN A 147 13.67 2.81 5.55
CA ASN A 147 14.41 2.32 6.71
C ASN A 147 15.87 2.82 6.78
N LEU A 148 16.31 3.69 5.86
CA LEU A 148 17.70 4.17 5.81
C LEU A 148 17.93 5.56 6.41
N ASN A 149 16.90 6.26 6.91
CA ASN A 149 17.05 7.65 7.41
C ASN A 149 16.38 7.90 8.77
N SER A 150 16.57 7.03 9.75
CA SER A 150 16.29 7.38 11.15
C SER A 150 17.48 7.02 12.05
N ASN A 151 18.57 7.78 11.90
CA ASN A 151 19.54 7.93 12.97
C ASN A 151 19.06 9.10 13.85
N GLU A 152 18.23 8.82 14.83
CA GLU A 152 18.06 9.66 16.00
C GLU A 152 18.49 8.87 17.23
N THR A 153 19.39 9.47 17.97
CA THR A 153 20.00 9.09 19.23
C THR A 153 19.05 8.41 20.21
N ILE A 154 19.44 7.23 20.66
CA ILE A 154 18.78 6.51 21.75
C ILE A 154 19.59 6.74 23.02
N ASP A 155 18.97 7.38 24.02
CA ASP A 155 19.40 7.32 25.41
C ASP A 155 19.04 5.95 26.00
N GLU A 156 20.01 5.38 26.74
CA GLU A 156 19.95 4.09 27.41
C GLU A 156 18.96 4.11 28.59
N GLU A 157 18.07 3.15 28.70
CA GLU A 157 17.88 2.26 29.87
C GLU A 157 16.58 1.47 29.75
N SER A 158 16.73 0.17 29.66
CA SER A 158 15.97 -0.90 30.34
C SER A 158 15.93 -2.17 29.47
N GLY A 159 16.67 -3.16 29.91
CA GLY A 159 16.77 -4.46 29.24
C GLY A 159 15.50 -5.31 29.36
N GLN A 160 15.22 -6.04 28.30
CA GLN A 160 14.64 -7.39 28.36
C GLN A 160 14.88 -8.15 27.06
N ASN A 161 15.29 -9.40 27.18
CA ASN A 161 15.70 -10.36 26.17
C ASN A 161 14.73 -10.47 24.98
N VAL A 162 15.17 -10.17 23.77
CA VAL A 162 14.55 -10.60 22.52
C VAL A 162 15.51 -11.54 21.80
N SER A 163 15.04 -12.73 21.47
CA SER A 163 15.79 -13.82 20.86
C SER A 163 16.45 -13.42 19.55
N GLN A 164 17.74 -13.65 19.43
CA GLN A 164 18.62 -13.30 18.31
C GLN A 164 18.35 -14.04 16.97
N ASN A 165 17.26 -14.79 16.84
CA ASN A 165 17.01 -15.63 15.67
C ASN A 165 16.10 -15.06 14.59
N ASP A 166 15.43 -13.89 14.82
CA ASP A 166 14.52 -13.30 13.82
C ASP A 166 15.20 -12.27 12.90
N PHE A 167 16.27 -11.61 13.37
CA PHE A 167 16.97 -10.59 12.56
C PHE A 167 17.70 -11.13 11.32
N GLY A 168 18.15 -12.37 11.35
CA GLY A 168 18.87 -12.99 10.23
C GLY A 168 17.97 -13.37 9.04
N LYS A 169 16.72 -13.71 9.28
CA LYS A 169 15.76 -14.09 8.24
C LYS A 169 15.22 -12.89 7.43
N ASP A 170 15.03 -11.75 8.11
CA ASP A 170 14.53 -10.54 7.44
C ASP A 170 15.58 -9.90 6.54
N ILE A 171 16.88 -9.99 6.88
CA ILE A 171 17.99 -9.48 6.06
C ILE A 171 18.17 -10.35 4.81
N ALA A 172 18.11 -11.68 4.93
CA ALA A 172 18.25 -12.60 3.81
C ALA A 172 17.10 -12.48 2.80
N ASN A 173 15.85 -12.35 3.28
CA ASN A 173 14.68 -12.12 2.42
C ASN A 173 14.72 -10.78 1.67
N ASN A 174 15.34 -9.76 2.26
CA ASN A 174 15.49 -8.45 1.63
C ASN A 174 16.54 -8.47 0.51
N GLN A 175 17.67 -9.14 0.73
CA GLN A 175 18.74 -9.29 -0.27
C GLN A 175 18.30 -10.14 -1.48
N GLU A 176 17.52 -11.20 -1.25
CA GLU A 176 16.95 -12.03 -2.30
C GLU A 176 16.00 -11.22 -3.21
N SER A 177 15.07 -10.49 -2.61
CA SER A 177 14.10 -9.66 -3.34
C SER A 177 14.78 -8.57 -4.17
N GLU A 178 15.80 -7.93 -3.62
CA GLU A 178 16.54 -6.85 -4.27
C GLU A 178 17.39 -7.37 -5.44
N ALA A 179 18.03 -8.53 -5.29
CA ALA A 179 18.78 -9.18 -6.36
C ALA A 179 17.87 -9.61 -7.53
N ILE A 180 16.69 -10.19 -7.22
CA ILE A 180 15.69 -10.56 -8.24
C ILE A 180 15.21 -9.33 -9.01
N SER A 181 14.92 -8.25 -8.30
CA SER A 181 14.46 -6.99 -8.91
C SER A 181 15.51 -6.38 -9.85
N ALA A 182 16.77 -6.42 -9.46
CA ALA A 182 17.88 -5.96 -10.30
C ALA A 182 17.99 -6.76 -11.60
N LEU A 183 17.88 -8.10 -11.54
CA LEU A 183 17.94 -8.96 -12.71
C LEU A 183 16.73 -8.75 -13.67
N VAL A 184 15.56 -8.56 -13.12
CA VAL A 184 14.33 -8.24 -13.90
C VAL A 184 14.48 -6.90 -14.61
N ASN A 185 15.04 -5.88 -13.96
CA ASN A 185 15.32 -4.57 -14.56
C ASN A 185 16.39 -4.64 -15.67
N LEU A 186 17.29 -5.62 -15.62
CA LEU A 186 18.25 -5.92 -16.69
C LEU A 186 17.62 -6.72 -17.86
N GLY A 187 16.32 -7.06 -17.77
CA GLY A 187 15.58 -7.73 -18.86
C GLY A 187 15.50 -9.25 -18.76
N TYR A 188 15.94 -9.85 -17.65
CA TYR A 188 15.83 -11.30 -17.44
C TYR A 188 14.43 -11.68 -16.95
N ASP A 189 13.98 -12.89 -17.31
CA ASP A 189 12.70 -13.42 -16.88
C ASP A 189 12.64 -13.63 -15.36
N LYS A 190 11.52 -13.20 -14.71
CA LYS A 190 11.34 -13.24 -13.26
C LYS A 190 11.47 -14.65 -12.66
N LEU A 191 10.88 -15.67 -13.33
CA LEU A 191 10.92 -17.05 -12.85
C LEU A 191 12.36 -17.61 -12.87
N ASN A 192 13.10 -17.29 -13.93
CA ASN A 192 14.51 -17.70 -14.06
C ASN A 192 15.38 -16.98 -13.05
N SER A 193 15.18 -15.67 -12.87
CA SER A 193 15.90 -14.86 -11.88
C SER A 193 15.68 -15.38 -10.47
N THR A 194 14.43 -15.67 -10.08
CA THR A 194 14.11 -16.23 -8.75
C THR A 194 14.79 -17.57 -8.51
N ARG A 195 14.76 -18.47 -9.51
CA ARG A 195 15.38 -19.80 -9.38
C ARG A 195 16.90 -19.72 -9.22
N VAL A 196 17.56 -18.85 -9.97
CA VAL A 196 19.03 -18.71 -9.93
C VAL A 196 19.47 -18.04 -8.64
N VAL A 197 18.78 -16.98 -8.20
CA VAL A 197 19.10 -16.29 -6.94
C VAL A 197 18.88 -17.22 -5.74
N ALA A 198 17.79 -17.97 -5.68
CA ALA A 198 17.53 -18.95 -4.63
C ALA A 198 18.63 -20.01 -4.56
N LYS A 199 19.07 -20.54 -5.71
CA LYS A 199 20.17 -21.53 -5.77
C LYS A 199 21.49 -20.98 -5.23
N ILE A 200 21.83 -19.73 -5.55
CA ILE A 200 23.06 -19.08 -5.08
C ILE A 200 23.04 -18.85 -3.58
N LEU A 201 21.86 -18.44 -3.04
CA LEU A 201 21.69 -18.24 -1.60
C LEU A 201 21.68 -19.55 -0.81
N ASP A 202 21.20 -20.66 -1.39
CA ASP A 202 21.31 -22.00 -0.79
C ASP A 202 22.76 -22.49 -0.71
N GLU A 203 23.61 -22.12 -1.68
CA GLU A 203 25.03 -22.48 -1.71
C GLU A 203 25.90 -21.57 -0.82
N SER A 204 25.46 -20.32 -0.54
CA SER A 204 26.22 -19.32 0.21
C SER A 204 25.31 -18.27 0.83
N SER A 205 25.04 -18.40 2.13
CA SER A 205 24.07 -17.57 2.86
C SER A 205 24.59 -16.19 3.31
N ASP A 206 25.84 -15.82 3.03
CA ASP A 206 26.48 -14.61 3.57
C ASP A 206 27.06 -13.69 2.46
N LEU A 207 26.43 -13.69 1.29
CA LEU A 207 26.89 -12.91 0.13
C LEU A 207 26.27 -11.50 0.13
N GLN A 208 27.04 -10.50 -0.30
CA GLN A 208 26.52 -9.17 -0.57
C GLN A 208 25.68 -9.16 -1.86
N ILE A 209 24.68 -8.27 -1.93
CA ILE A 209 23.76 -8.13 -3.09
C ILE A 209 24.49 -8.03 -4.42
N SER A 210 25.59 -7.27 -4.48
CA SER A 210 26.41 -7.11 -5.67
C SER A 210 27.05 -8.44 -6.15
N GLU A 211 27.40 -9.32 -5.22
CA GLU A 211 27.95 -10.64 -5.54
C GLU A 211 26.86 -11.61 -6.00
N ILE A 212 25.69 -11.58 -5.37
CA ILE A 212 24.52 -12.37 -5.78
C ILE A 212 24.13 -12.01 -7.21
N ILE A 213 24.04 -10.72 -7.55
CA ILE A 213 23.72 -10.27 -8.91
C ILE A 213 24.78 -10.73 -9.90
N ARG A 214 26.08 -10.58 -9.57
CA ARG A 214 27.18 -10.98 -10.43
C ARG A 214 27.18 -12.48 -10.72
N LEU A 215 27.01 -13.30 -9.69
CA LEU A 215 26.97 -14.76 -9.83
C LEU A 215 25.72 -15.21 -10.60
N SER A 216 24.60 -14.54 -10.39
CA SER A 216 23.36 -14.81 -11.12
C SER A 216 23.52 -14.52 -12.62
N LEU A 217 24.13 -13.38 -12.97
CA LEU A 217 24.42 -13.04 -14.36
C LEU A 217 25.39 -14.01 -15.01
N GLN A 218 26.41 -14.44 -14.28
CA GLN A 218 27.36 -15.43 -14.76
C GLN A 218 26.73 -16.81 -15.01
N SER A 219 25.81 -17.22 -14.12
CA SER A 219 25.05 -18.47 -14.27
C SER A 219 24.05 -18.41 -15.44
N MET A 220 23.44 -17.24 -15.72
CA MET A 220 22.48 -17.06 -16.82
C MET A 220 23.15 -16.84 -18.18
N SER A 221 24.41 -16.36 -18.22
CA SER A 221 25.17 -16.12 -19.47
C SER A 221 25.96 -17.33 -19.93
N GLY A 222 26.01 -18.39 -19.15
CA GLY A 222 26.76 -19.61 -19.41
C GLY A 222 25.96 -20.79 -19.99
N GLU A 223 24.69 -20.56 -20.41
CA GLU A 223 23.89 -21.50 -21.20
C GLU A 223 23.79 -21.09 -22.66
#